data_267207302c5a4079daba2bb54e524d08
#
_entry.id   267207302c5a4079daba2bb54e524d08
#
_cell.length_a   1.000
_cell.length_b   1.000
_cell.length_c   1.000
_cell.angle_alpha   90.00
_cell.angle_beta   90.00
_cell.angle_gamma   90.00
#
_symmetry.space_group_name_H-M   'P 1'
#
loop_
_entity.id
_entity.type
_entity.pdbx_description
1 polymer ?
#
loop_
_entity_poly.entity_id
_entity_poly.type
_entity_poly.pdbx_seq_one_letter_code
_entity_poly.pdbx_strand_id
1 'polypeptide(L)'
;MKISVVVPVHNEAGNIVSLIEEIVNALSIAQAYEIIYVDDGSNDQTAAVLKQALQDFKALRVIRHQQSCGQSTAIVTGVKAANYPWIATLDGDGQNDPADIPRLYEVLMREREATSNLWMVAGWRNKRYDSAWRLFSSKVANGVRSTLLGDNTPDTGCGLKVFSRDRFLELPYFDHMHRFLPALILRAGGRVISEPVNHRSRTTGYSKYGTLDRLWAGLIDLSGVIWLQKRAKLPIIKEVEVD
;
A
#
# COMPACT_ATOMS: atom_id res chain seq x y z
N MET A 1 7.70 7.29 16.44
CA MET A 1 7.02 6.48 15.41
C MET A 1 6.73 5.09 15.96
N LYS A 2 5.48 4.61 15.84
CA LYS A 2 5.06 3.21 16.07
C LYS A 2 4.35 2.75 14.81
N ILE A 3 4.91 1.77 14.08
CA ILE A 3 4.48 1.44 12.72
C ILE A 3 4.66 -0.04 12.40
N SER A 4 3.71 -0.62 11.65
CA SER A 4 3.84 -1.96 11.05
C SER A 4 4.11 -1.81 9.56
N VAL A 5 5.17 -2.45 9.06
CA VAL A 5 5.47 -2.48 7.62
C VAL A 5 4.90 -3.78 7.05
N VAL A 6 4.01 -3.68 6.09
CA VAL A 6 3.36 -4.81 5.42
C VAL A 6 3.92 -4.96 4.01
N VAL A 7 4.53 -6.11 3.72
CA VAL A 7 5.16 -6.42 2.44
C VAL A 7 4.52 -7.67 1.84
N PRO A 8 3.59 -7.54 0.89
CA PRO A 8 3.08 -8.68 0.13
C PRO A 8 4.13 -9.18 -0.85
N VAL A 9 4.36 -10.49 -0.91
CA VAL A 9 5.31 -11.11 -1.83
C VAL A 9 4.71 -12.35 -2.52
N HIS A 10 5.09 -12.55 -3.78
CA HIS A 10 4.80 -13.75 -4.54
C HIS A 10 5.92 -14.01 -5.54
N ASN A 11 6.76 -15.05 -5.25
CA ASN A 11 7.93 -15.40 -6.05
C ASN A 11 8.94 -14.24 -6.17
N GLU A 12 9.42 -13.76 -5.02
CA GLU A 12 10.36 -12.63 -4.89
C GLU A 12 11.60 -13.00 -4.04
N ALA A 13 12.02 -14.29 -4.07
CA ALA A 13 13.09 -14.83 -3.22
C ALA A 13 14.38 -13.97 -3.23
N GLY A 14 14.75 -13.41 -4.39
CA GLY A 14 15.98 -12.64 -4.56
C GLY A 14 15.97 -11.24 -3.93
N ASN A 15 14.81 -10.73 -3.53
CA ASN A 15 14.67 -9.36 -3.01
C ASN A 15 14.47 -9.32 -1.48
N ILE A 16 14.17 -10.45 -0.84
CA ILE A 16 13.67 -10.51 0.55
C ILE A 16 14.69 -9.96 1.54
N VAL A 17 15.89 -10.53 1.59
CA VAL A 17 16.87 -10.22 2.64
C VAL A 17 17.30 -8.75 2.55
N SER A 18 17.68 -8.29 1.36
CA SER A 18 18.09 -6.90 1.14
C SER A 18 16.99 -5.90 1.50
N LEU A 19 15.74 -6.19 1.15
CA LEU A 19 14.62 -5.31 1.48
C LEU A 19 14.34 -5.28 3.00
N ILE A 20 14.46 -6.41 3.70
CA ILE A 20 14.34 -6.45 5.18
C ILE A 20 15.43 -5.60 5.81
N GLU A 21 16.69 -5.75 5.39
CA GLU A 21 17.82 -4.95 5.90
C GLU A 21 17.59 -3.44 5.70
N GLU A 22 17.13 -3.05 4.53
CA GLU A 22 16.80 -1.66 4.24
C GLU A 22 15.65 -1.13 5.12
N ILE A 23 14.59 -1.92 5.36
CA ILE A 23 13.50 -1.54 6.26
C ILE A 23 14.01 -1.39 7.70
N VAL A 24 14.82 -2.33 8.18
CA VAL A 24 15.44 -2.27 9.52
C VAL A 24 16.27 -1.01 9.68
N ASN A 25 17.12 -0.71 8.70
CA ASN A 25 17.95 0.50 8.70
C ASN A 25 17.12 1.77 8.69
N ALA A 26 16.10 1.86 7.83
CA ALA A 26 15.20 3.01 7.74
C ALA A 26 14.43 3.27 9.04
N LEU A 27 14.07 2.20 9.76
CA LEU A 27 13.28 2.27 10.99
C LEU A 27 14.11 2.21 12.28
N SER A 28 15.44 2.30 12.18
CA SER A 28 16.34 2.32 13.35
C SER A 28 16.03 3.45 14.35
N ILE A 29 15.45 4.56 13.89
CA ILE A 29 15.02 5.70 14.70
C ILE A 29 13.60 5.55 15.27
N ALA A 30 12.87 4.50 14.91
CA ALA A 30 11.51 4.29 15.38
C ALA A 30 11.47 3.86 16.85
N GLN A 31 10.45 4.33 17.58
CA GLN A 31 10.21 3.89 18.96
C GLN A 31 9.85 2.40 19.03
N ALA A 32 9.05 1.95 18.07
CA ALA A 32 8.69 0.54 17.90
C ALA A 32 8.21 0.28 16.47
N TYR A 33 8.60 -0.86 15.91
CA TYR A 33 8.13 -1.31 14.60
C TYR A 33 8.09 -2.83 14.52
N GLU A 34 7.36 -3.33 13.55
CA GLU A 34 7.36 -4.71 13.10
C GLU A 34 7.34 -4.75 11.57
N ILE A 35 7.82 -5.84 11.01
CA ILE A 35 7.82 -6.10 9.57
C ILE A 35 6.99 -7.37 9.34
N ILE A 36 5.93 -7.27 8.54
CA ILE A 36 5.03 -8.39 8.25
C ILE A 36 5.13 -8.71 6.77
N TYR A 37 5.85 -9.78 6.45
CA TYR A 37 5.82 -10.35 5.11
C TYR A 37 4.61 -11.27 4.97
N VAL A 38 3.86 -11.09 3.89
CA VAL A 38 2.76 -11.97 3.53
C VAL A 38 3.12 -12.67 2.22
N ASP A 39 3.54 -13.94 2.34
CA ASP A 39 3.81 -14.82 1.20
C ASP A 39 2.49 -15.31 0.60
N ASP A 40 2.12 -14.76 -0.53
CA ASP A 40 0.88 -15.08 -1.25
C ASP A 40 1.02 -16.36 -2.08
N GLY A 41 1.31 -17.47 -1.41
CA GLY A 41 1.36 -18.80 -2.03
C GLY A 41 2.49 -18.96 -3.05
N SER A 42 3.70 -18.46 -2.75
CA SER A 42 4.86 -18.62 -3.63
C SER A 42 5.20 -20.08 -3.89
N ASN A 43 5.71 -20.36 -5.08
CA ASN A 43 6.14 -21.67 -5.52
C ASN A 43 7.65 -21.76 -5.86
N ASP A 44 8.40 -20.70 -5.55
CA ASP A 44 9.86 -20.61 -5.62
C ASP A 44 10.49 -20.73 -4.23
N GLN A 45 11.74 -20.23 -4.08
CA GLN A 45 12.47 -20.24 -2.81
C GLN A 45 12.00 -19.17 -1.80
N THR A 46 10.99 -18.33 -2.12
CA THR A 46 10.51 -17.24 -1.26
C THR A 46 10.22 -17.71 0.17
N ALA A 47 9.47 -18.80 0.32
CA ALA A 47 9.13 -19.34 1.64
C ALA A 47 10.35 -19.81 2.44
N ALA A 48 11.32 -20.43 1.77
CA ALA A 48 12.55 -20.90 2.41
C ALA A 48 13.42 -19.70 2.88
N VAL A 49 13.57 -18.68 2.04
CA VAL A 49 14.32 -17.46 2.37
C VAL A 49 13.65 -16.72 3.54
N LEU A 50 12.33 -16.56 3.54
CA LEU A 50 11.59 -15.94 4.63
C LEU A 50 11.75 -16.70 5.95
N LYS A 51 11.70 -18.05 5.90
CA LYS A 51 11.93 -18.90 7.08
C LYS A 51 13.33 -18.73 7.66
N GLN A 52 14.35 -18.60 6.81
CA GLN A 52 15.71 -18.30 7.25
C GLN A 52 15.80 -16.91 7.87
N ALA A 53 15.24 -15.89 7.22
CA ALA A 53 15.25 -14.52 7.69
C ALA A 53 14.60 -14.33 9.07
N LEU A 54 13.63 -15.16 9.45
CA LEU A 54 13.04 -15.15 10.80
C LEU A 54 14.06 -15.41 11.92
N GLN A 55 15.18 -16.07 11.64
CA GLN A 55 16.24 -16.33 12.62
C GLN A 55 17.10 -15.09 12.85
N ASP A 56 17.26 -14.26 11.84
CA ASP A 56 18.20 -13.13 11.84
C ASP A 56 17.50 -11.81 12.22
N PHE A 57 16.19 -11.66 11.93
CA PHE A 57 15.46 -10.41 12.10
C PHE A 57 14.33 -10.52 13.12
N LYS A 58 14.57 -10.08 14.37
CA LYS A 58 13.60 -10.17 15.47
C LYS A 58 12.29 -9.42 15.24
N ALA A 59 12.31 -8.34 14.44
CA ALA A 59 11.11 -7.55 14.10
C ALA A 59 10.28 -8.19 12.98
N LEU A 60 10.78 -9.25 12.33
CA LEU A 60 10.12 -9.92 11.22
C LEU A 60 9.05 -10.89 11.71
N ARG A 61 7.91 -10.85 11.05
CA ARG A 61 6.82 -11.82 11.12
C ARG A 61 6.46 -12.27 9.71
N VAL A 62 6.16 -13.52 9.53
CA VAL A 62 5.80 -14.09 8.23
C VAL A 62 4.45 -14.78 8.32
N ILE A 63 3.57 -14.44 7.39
CA ILE A 63 2.28 -15.09 7.17
C ILE A 63 2.31 -15.68 5.78
N ARG A 64 1.78 -16.89 5.59
CA ARG A 64 1.72 -17.53 4.28
C ARG A 64 0.31 -17.96 3.95
N HIS A 65 -0.14 -17.61 2.74
CA HIS A 65 -1.35 -18.16 2.14
C HIS A 65 -1.07 -19.54 1.55
N GLN A 66 -2.02 -20.45 1.62
CA GLN A 66 -1.88 -21.79 1.02
C GLN A 66 -1.84 -21.75 -0.50
N GLN A 67 -2.51 -20.75 -1.09
CA GLN A 67 -2.54 -20.47 -2.52
C GLN A 67 -2.52 -18.97 -2.75
N SER A 68 -2.13 -18.53 -3.94
CA SER A 68 -2.15 -17.10 -4.30
C SER A 68 -3.59 -16.59 -4.35
N CYS A 69 -3.83 -15.51 -3.59
CA CYS A 69 -5.11 -14.82 -3.48
C CYS A 69 -5.03 -13.37 -3.96
N GLY A 70 -3.88 -12.95 -4.46
CA GLY A 70 -3.63 -11.62 -5.00
C GLY A 70 -3.12 -10.62 -3.97
N GLN A 71 -2.46 -9.58 -4.47
CA GLN A 71 -1.77 -8.56 -3.67
C GLN A 71 -2.70 -7.87 -2.66
N SER A 72 -3.94 -7.57 -3.03
CA SER A 72 -4.90 -6.94 -2.13
C SER A 72 -5.22 -7.80 -0.92
N THR A 73 -5.43 -9.11 -1.12
CA THR A 73 -5.68 -10.06 -0.04
C THR A 73 -4.47 -10.14 0.89
N ALA A 74 -3.27 -10.20 0.32
CA ALA A 74 -2.03 -10.25 1.09
C ALA A 74 -1.85 -8.97 1.95
N ILE A 75 -2.11 -7.78 1.39
CA ILE A 75 -2.09 -6.53 2.17
C ILE A 75 -3.12 -6.59 3.30
N VAL A 76 -4.36 -6.97 3.03
CA VAL A 76 -5.42 -7.06 4.06
C VAL A 76 -5.05 -8.05 5.16
N THR A 77 -4.47 -9.21 4.81
CA THR A 77 -3.97 -10.18 5.76
C THR A 77 -2.91 -9.58 6.67
N GLY A 78 -1.93 -8.88 6.10
CA GLY A 78 -0.87 -8.21 6.85
C GLY A 78 -1.39 -7.10 7.76
N VAL A 79 -2.31 -6.26 7.27
CA VAL A 79 -2.92 -5.18 8.05
C VAL A 79 -3.76 -5.71 9.21
N LYS A 80 -4.51 -6.81 9.01
CA LYS A 80 -5.26 -7.47 10.10
C LYS A 80 -4.33 -8.00 11.19
N ALA A 81 -3.18 -8.54 10.81
CA ALA A 81 -2.17 -9.09 11.72
C ALA A 81 -1.29 -8.04 12.39
N ALA A 82 -1.34 -6.79 11.94
CA ALA A 82 -0.52 -5.69 12.44
C ALA A 82 -0.91 -5.29 13.87
N ASN A 83 0.11 -4.95 14.68
CA ASN A 83 -0.07 -4.54 16.08
C ASN A 83 -0.08 -3.02 16.27
N TYR A 84 0.47 -2.26 15.31
CA TYR A 84 0.59 -0.81 15.44
C TYR A 84 -0.50 -0.06 14.68
N PRO A 85 -0.85 1.16 15.12
CA PRO A 85 -1.96 1.93 14.54
C PRO A 85 -1.69 2.48 13.15
N TRP A 86 -0.42 2.52 12.76
CA TRP A 86 0.01 3.02 11.46
C TRP A 86 0.65 1.90 10.65
N ILE A 87 0.27 1.85 9.39
CA ILE A 87 0.77 0.86 8.43
C ILE A 87 1.60 1.58 7.37
N ALA A 88 2.78 1.05 7.08
CA ALA A 88 3.48 1.32 5.82
C ALA A 88 3.32 0.10 4.91
N THR A 89 2.99 0.29 3.64
CA THR A 89 3.06 -0.78 2.63
C THR A 89 4.23 -0.56 1.70
N LEU A 90 4.82 -1.65 1.22
CA LEU A 90 5.88 -1.68 0.20
C LEU A 90 5.60 -2.85 -0.74
N ASP A 91 5.97 -2.70 -2.03
CA ASP A 91 6.04 -3.84 -2.93
C ASP A 91 7.30 -4.66 -2.65
N GLY A 92 7.21 -6.00 -2.70
CA GLY A 92 8.31 -6.91 -2.37
C GLY A 92 9.42 -7.01 -3.43
N ASP A 93 9.33 -6.24 -4.52
CA ASP A 93 10.25 -6.27 -5.65
C ASP A 93 11.45 -5.32 -5.53
N GLY A 94 11.58 -4.63 -4.38
CA GLY A 94 12.69 -3.72 -4.08
C GLY A 94 12.66 -2.38 -4.83
N GLN A 95 11.60 -2.08 -5.60
CA GLN A 95 11.52 -0.81 -6.34
C GLN A 95 11.19 0.40 -5.45
N ASN A 96 10.48 0.19 -4.34
CA ASN A 96 10.23 1.23 -3.35
C ASN A 96 11.43 1.39 -2.42
N ASP A 97 11.76 2.63 -2.06
CA ASP A 97 12.82 2.93 -1.09
C ASP A 97 12.28 2.99 0.33
N PRO A 98 12.63 2.04 1.23
CA PRO A 98 12.18 2.08 2.63
C PRO A 98 12.61 3.32 3.39
N ALA A 99 13.69 4.00 2.97
CA ALA A 99 14.17 5.24 3.57
C ALA A 99 13.15 6.39 3.51
N ASP A 100 12.15 6.30 2.63
CA ASP A 100 11.05 7.27 2.57
C ASP A 100 9.97 7.06 3.65
N ILE A 101 9.91 5.89 4.32
CA ILE A 101 8.88 5.59 5.34
C ILE A 101 8.86 6.61 6.48
N PRO A 102 10.00 6.93 7.14
CA PRO A 102 10.01 7.91 8.23
C PRO A 102 9.47 9.27 7.80
N ARG A 103 9.86 9.75 6.63
CA ARG A 103 9.42 11.04 6.09
C ARG A 103 7.91 11.06 5.82
N LEU A 104 7.36 10.01 5.20
CA LEU A 104 5.90 9.91 4.98
C LEU A 104 5.14 9.87 6.30
N TYR A 105 5.67 9.17 7.30
CA TYR A 105 5.07 9.14 8.64
C TYR A 105 5.11 10.52 9.31
N GLU A 106 6.21 11.25 9.22
CA GLU A 106 6.35 12.61 9.76
C GLU A 106 5.35 13.58 9.12
N VAL A 107 5.23 13.53 7.78
CA VAL A 107 4.22 14.31 7.05
C VAL A 107 2.82 13.97 7.54
N LEU A 108 2.50 12.68 7.68
CA LEU A 108 1.21 12.23 8.19
C LEU A 108 0.92 12.81 9.59
N MET A 109 1.87 12.74 10.52
CA MET A 109 1.67 13.23 11.88
C MET A 109 1.52 14.76 11.92
N ARG A 110 2.40 15.49 11.26
CA ARG A 110 2.36 16.96 11.20
C ARG A 110 1.03 17.48 10.63
N GLU A 111 0.60 16.94 9.52
CA GLU A 111 -0.63 17.38 8.86
C GLU A 111 -1.90 16.97 9.64
N ARG A 112 -1.82 15.91 10.45
CA ARG A 112 -2.91 15.52 11.35
C ARG A 112 -3.11 16.45 12.53
N GLU A 113 -2.10 17.16 12.95
CA GLU A 113 -2.24 18.22 13.99
C GLU A 113 -3.20 19.31 13.53
N ALA A 114 -3.15 19.68 12.24
CA ALA A 114 -4.05 20.65 11.64
C ALA A 114 -5.40 20.04 11.21
N THR A 115 -5.45 18.74 10.87
CA THR A 115 -6.62 18.11 10.28
C THR A 115 -6.70 16.63 10.66
N SER A 116 -7.49 16.30 11.69
CA SER A 116 -7.59 14.95 12.27
C SER A 116 -8.04 13.84 11.30
N ASN A 117 -8.69 14.21 10.19
CA ASN A 117 -9.16 13.25 9.19
C ASN A 117 -8.16 12.92 8.09
N LEU A 118 -6.89 13.31 8.20
CA LEU A 118 -5.85 12.79 7.31
C LEU A 118 -5.55 11.35 7.70
N TRP A 119 -5.87 10.40 6.81
CA TRP A 119 -5.74 8.97 7.09
C TRP A 119 -4.67 8.28 6.28
N MET A 120 -4.17 8.93 5.22
CA MET A 120 -3.14 8.37 4.35
C MET A 120 -2.21 9.44 3.79
N VAL A 121 -0.93 9.10 3.73
CA VAL A 121 0.05 9.72 2.83
C VAL A 121 0.47 8.68 1.80
N ALA A 122 0.20 8.95 0.53
CA ALA A 122 0.53 8.09 -0.60
C ALA A 122 1.82 8.57 -1.25
N GLY A 123 2.78 7.68 -1.44
CA GLY A 123 3.96 7.96 -2.24
C GLY A 123 3.60 8.15 -3.71
N TRP A 124 4.27 9.05 -4.42
CA TRP A 124 4.21 9.13 -5.87
C TRP A 124 5.62 9.18 -6.47
N ARG A 125 5.83 8.43 -7.55
CA ARG A 125 7.14 8.26 -8.17
C ARG A 125 7.47 9.46 -9.06
N ASN A 126 8.29 10.38 -8.55
CA ASN A 126 8.66 11.59 -9.27
C ASN A 126 9.52 11.29 -10.52
N LYS A 127 10.45 10.33 -10.39
CA LYS A 127 11.26 9.84 -11.52
C LYS A 127 10.89 8.40 -11.82
N ARG A 128 10.41 8.12 -13.03
CA ARG A 128 10.07 6.78 -13.50
C ARG A 128 11.02 6.40 -14.64
N TYR A 129 11.63 5.24 -14.53
CA TYR A 129 12.55 4.69 -15.54
C TYR A 129 11.82 3.83 -16.59
N ASP A 130 10.53 4.13 -16.83
CA ASP A 130 9.70 3.43 -17.81
C ASP A 130 9.91 4.03 -19.22
N SER A 131 9.55 3.26 -20.26
CA SER A 131 9.54 3.77 -21.64
C SER A 131 8.57 4.96 -21.79
N ALA A 132 8.85 5.89 -22.71
CA ALA A 132 8.03 7.08 -22.95
C ALA A 132 6.54 6.74 -23.22
N TRP A 133 6.27 5.64 -23.93
CA TRP A 133 4.91 5.16 -24.19
C TRP A 133 4.18 4.69 -22.92
N ARG A 134 4.89 3.97 -22.03
CA ARG A 134 4.33 3.55 -20.72
C ARG A 134 4.07 4.74 -19.81
N LEU A 135 4.94 5.75 -19.83
CA LEU A 135 4.75 6.97 -19.06
C LEU A 135 3.52 7.74 -19.55
N PHE A 136 3.37 7.91 -20.87
CA PHE A 136 2.23 8.58 -21.46
C PHE A 136 0.91 7.85 -21.17
N SER A 137 0.83 6.54 -21.44
CA SER A 137 -0.38 5.74 -21.19
C SER A 137 -0.76 5.72 -19.71
N SER A 138 0.22 5.62 -18.80
CA SER A 138 0.00 5.70 -17.36
C SER A 138 -0.52 7.08 -16.93
N LYS A 139 0.02 8.17 -17.51
CA LYS A 139 -0.42 9.54 -17.21
C LYS A 139 -1.87 9.77 -17.64
N VAL A 140 -2.23 9.31 -18.83
CA VAL A 140 -3.62 9.38 -19.34
C VAL A 140 -4.55 8.56 -18.47
N ALA A 141 -4.21 7.29 -18.18
CA ALA A 141 -5.03 6.42 -17.35
C ALA A 141 -5.21 6.96 -15.92
N ASN A 142 -4.15 7.49 -15.28
CA ASN A 142 -4.23 8.12 -13.97
C ASN A 142 -5.06 9.41 -14.02
N GLY A 143 -4.94 10.22 -15.08
CA GLY A 143 -5.75 11.45 -15.24
C GLY A 143 -7.24 11.15 -15.37
N VAL A 144 -7.62 10.20 -16.22
CA VAL A 144 -9.01 9.75 -16.38
C VAL A 144 -9.55 9.19 -15.05
N ARG A 145 -8.81 8.31 -14.41
CA ARG A 145 -9.19 7.73 -13.12
C ARG A 145 -9.36 8.81 -12.04
N SER A 146 -8.37 9.69 -11.89
CA SER A 146 -8.38 10.76 -10.90
C SER A 146 -9.58 11.70 -11.07
N THR A 147 -9.90 12.05 -12.32
CA THR A 147 -11.09 12.87 -12.64
C THR A 147 -12.38 12.15 -12.27
N LEU A 148 -12.50 10.86 -12.61
CA LEU A 148 -13.71 10.07 -12.36
C LEU A 148 -13.92 9.78 -10.87
N LEU A 149 -12.84 9.56 -10.11
CA LEU A 149 -12.90 9.23 -8.68
C LEU A 149 -12.73 10.44 -7.77
N GLY A 150 -12.31 11.59 -8.29
CA GLY A 150 -12.09 12.81 -7.53
C GLY A 150 -10.95 12.71 -6.50
N ASP A 151 -9.99 11.79 -6.69
CA ASP A 151 -9.00 11.50 -5.66
C ASP A 151 -7.69 12.30 -5.77
N ASN A 152 -7.49 13.05 -6.84
CA ASN A 152 -6.33 13.92 -7.09
C ASN A 152 -4.96 13.26 -6.84
N THR A 153 -4.89 11.91 -6.90
CA THR A 153 -3.68 11.15 -6.65
C THR A 153 -2.90 10.94 -7.94
N PRO A 154 -1.67 11.46 -8.05
CA PRO A 154 -0.90 11.43 -9.30
C PRO A 154 -0.41 10.03 -9.67
N ASP A 155 -0.19 9.15 -8.68
CA ASP A 155 0.34 7.80 -8.89
C ASP A 155 -0.22 6.80 -7.87
N THR A 156 -1.35 6.20 -8.18
CA THR A 156 -1.96 5.16 -7.32
C THR A 156 -1.26 3.80 -7.40
N GLY A 157 -0.43 3.60 -8.43
CA GLY A 157 0.36 2.38 -8.60
C GLY A 157 1.63 2.32 -7.74
N CYS A 158 1.94 3.37 -6.97
CA CYS A 158 3.05 3.32 -6.03
C CYS A 158 2.68 2.43 -4.84
N GLY A 159 3.49 1.40 -4.54
CA GLY A 159 3.28 0.49 -3.41
C GLY A 159 3.50 1.16 -2.05
N LEU A 160 4.38 2.17 -2.00
CA LEU A 160 4.72 2.87 -0.77
C LEU A 160 3.61 3.83 -0.34
N LYS A 161 2.94 3.50 0.76
CA LYS A 161 1.89 4.30 1.38
C LYS A 161 1.99 4.17 2.89
N VAL A 162 1.68 5.25 3.62
CA VAL A 162 1.53 5.22 5.09
C VAL A 162 0.10 5.61 5.43
N PHE A 163 -0.61 4.78 6.21
CA PHE A 163 -2.03 4.98 6.50
C PHE A 163 -2.47 4.43 7.86
N SER A 164 -3.64 4.86 8.33
CA SER A 164 -4.27 4.37 9.55
C SER A 164 -4.76 2.93 9.38
N ARG A 165 -4.32 2.02 10.28
CA ARG A 165 -4.77 0.63 10.33
C ARG A 165 -6.28 0.52 10.49
N ASP A 166 -6.83 1.20 11.49
CA ASP A 166 -8.26 1.08 11.82
C ASP A 166 -9.15 1.57 10.68
N ARG A 167 -8.77 2.72 10.07
CA ARG A 167 -9.52 3.26 8.93
C ARG A 167 -9.42 2.39 7.68
N PHE A 168 -8.28 1.74 7.46
CA PHE A 168 -8.15 0.77 6.37
C PHE A 168 -9.06 -0.44 6.56
N LEU A 169 -9.19 -0.96 7.78
CA LEU A 169 -10.02 -2.13 8.08
C LEU A 169 -11.53 -1.86 7.94
N GLU A 170 -11.96 -0.59 7.97
CA GLU A 170 -13.33 -0.17 7.70
C GLU A 170 -13.67 -0.09 6.19
N LEU A 171 -12.65 -0.12 5.30
CA LEU A 171 -12.86 -0.01 3.86
C LEU A 171 -13.46 -1.29 3.28
N PRO A 172 -14.30 -1.19 2.24
CA PRO A 172 -14.83 -2.36 1.55
C PRO A 172 -13.70 -3.13 0.88
N TYR A 173 -13.66 -4.45 1.13
CA TYR A 173 -12.70 -5.33 0.51
C TYR A 173 -13.18 -5.79 -0.87
N PHE A 174 -12.28 -5.73 -1.86
CA PHE A 174 -12.40 -6.38 -3.17
C PHE A 174 -11.00 -6.58 -3.76
N ASP A 175 -10.87 -7.47 -4.73
CA ASP A 175 -9.58 -7.67 -5.40
C ASP A 175 -9.13 -6.38 -6.13
N HIS A 176 -7.84 -6.12 -6.17
CA HIS A 176 -7.21 -4.88 -6.67
C HIS A 176 -7.53 -3.61 -5.87
N MET A 177 -8.22 -3.67 -4.73
CA MET A 177 -8.55 -2.48 -3.91
C MET A 177 -7.33 -1.62 -3.57
N HIS A 178 -6.13 -2.21 -3.47
CA HIS A 178 -4.88 -1.51 -3.17
C HIS A 178 -4.56 -0.38 -4.16
N ARG A 179 -5.08 -0.45 -5.40
CA ARG A 179 -4.95 0.60 -6.43
C ARG A 179 -5.91 1.76 -6.24
N PHE A 180 -6.96 1.55 -5.46
CA PHE A 180 -8.05 2.50 -5.25
C PHE A 180 -8.10 3.04 -3.81
N LEU A 181 -7.09 2.73 -2.98
CA LEU A 181 -7.07 3.15 -1.57
C LEU A 181 -7.31 4.66 -1.37
N PRO A 182 -6.70 5.57 -2.16
CA PRO A 182 -7.01 6.99 -2.04
C PRO A 182 -8.50 7.31 -2.21
N ALA A 183 -9.13 6.77 -3.26
CA ALA A 183 -10.53 6.98 -3.55
C ALA A 183 -11.46 6.37 -2.47
N LEU A 184 -11.09 5.20 -1.93
CA LEU A 184 -11.84 4.54 -0.86
C LEU A 184 -11.75 5.32 0.47
N ILE A 185 -10.58 5.87 0.79
CA ILE A 185 -10.39 6.72 1.97
C ILE A 185 -11.21 8.01 1.85
N LEU A 186 -11.16 8.68 0.70
CA LEU A 186 -11.99 9.88 0.46
C LEU A 186 -13.49 9.56 0.58
N ARG A 187 -13.92 8.42 0.02
CA ARG A 187 -15.29 7.93 0.16
C ARG A 187 -15.72 7.76 1.62
N ALA A 188 -14.80 7.32 2.47
CA ALA A 188 -15.05 7.11 3.90
C ALA A 188 -14.95 8.40 4.74
N GLY A 189 -14.73 9.58 4.12
CA GLY A 189 -14.61 10.88 4.78
C GLY A 189 -13.20 11.25 5.25
N GLY A 190 -12.19 10.43 4.90
CA GLY A 190 -10.79 10.72 5.17
C GLY A 190 -10.16 11.64 4.14
N ARG A 191 -9.00 12.20 4.47
CA ARG A 191 -8.09 12.92 3.55
C ARG A 191 -6.91 12.06 3.15
N VAL A 192 -6.39 12.32 1.95
CA VAL A 192 -5.17 11.74 1.41
C VAL A 192 -4.25 12.86 0.96
N ILE A 193 -2.95 12.74 1.23
CA ILE A 193 -1.89 13.60 0.69
C ILE A 193 -0.97 12.72 -0.16
N SER A 194 -0.44 13.28 -1.24
CA SER A 194 0.57 12.63 -2.08
C SER A 194 1.93 13.28 -1.88
N GLU A 195 2.96 12.48 -1.59
CA GLU A 195 4.34 12.91 -1.38
C GLU A 195 5.28 12.24 -2.38
N PRO A 196 6.28 12.97 -2.94
CA PRO A 196 7.23 12.36 -3.84
C PRO A 196 8.09 11.33 -3.12
N VAL A 197 8.33 10.16 -3.73
CA VAL A 197 9.19 9.11 -3.18
C VAL A 197 10.22 8.67 -4.20
N ASN A 198 11.32 8.11 -3.69
CA ASN A 198 12.34 7.49 -4.52
C ASN A 198 11.78 6.21 -5.17
N HIS A 199 12.16 5.99 -6.42
CA HIS A 199 11.82 4.79 -7.15
C HIS A 199 13.06 4.25 -7.86
N ARG A 200 13.29 2.95 -7.67
CA ARG A 200 14.46 2.26 -8.21
C ARG A 200 14.09 1.42 -9.43
N SER A 201 15.05 1.12 -10.26
CA SER A 201 14.90 0.10 -11.30
C SER A 201 14.78 -1.28 -10.63
N ARG A 202 13.93 -2.16 -11.19
CA ARG A 202 13.83 -3.53 -10.72
C ARG A 202 15.15 -4.26 -10.92
N THR A 203 15.67 -4.89 -9.88
CA THR A 203 16.95 -5.62 -9.92
C THR A 203 16.75 -7.08 -10.35
N THR A 204 15.63 -7.73 -9.99
CA THR A 204 15.34 -9.14 -10.29
C THR A 204 13.84 -9.32 -10.64
N GLY A 205 13.53 -10.38 -11.40
CA GLY A 205 12.15 -10.78 -11.73
C GLY A 205 11.56 -10.17 -13.01
N TYR A 206 10.46 -10.79 -13.51
CA TYR A 206 9.72 -10.38 -14.71
C TYR A 206 8.30 -9.94 -14.36
N SER A 207 7.75 -8.99 -15.13
CA SER A 207 6.34 -8.60 -15.00
C SER A 207 5.43 -9.74 -15.45
N LYS A 208 4.60 -10.28 -14.53
CA LYS A 208 3.86 -11.54 -14.68
C LYS A 208 2.49 -11.42 -15.40
N TYR A 209 2.07 -10.23 -15.82
CA TYR A 209 0.70 -10.03 -16.34
C TYR A 209 0.65 -9.41 -17.72
N GLY A 210 -0.29 -9.89 -18.57
CA GLY A 210 -0.61 -9.31 -19.86
C GLY A 210 -1.22 -7.89 -19.75
N THR A 211 -1.06 -7.09 -20.80
CA THR A 211 -1.49 -5.68 -20.79
C THR A 211 -3.00 -5.53 -20.93
N LEU A 212 -3.65 -6.42 -21.72
CA LEU A 212 -5.09 -6.35 -22.01
C LEU A 212 -5.94 -6.81 -20.83
N ASP A 213 -5.55 -7.90 -20.14
CA ASP A 213 -6.26 -8.41 -18.97
C ASP A 213 -6.27 -7.38 -17.83
N ARG A 214 -5.14 -6.67 -17.67
CA ARG A 214 -5.03 -5.56 -16.68
C ARG A 214 -5.94 -4.40 -17.02
N LEU A 215 -6.11 -4.08 -18.29
CA LEU A 215 -6.99 -2.99 -18.74
C LEU A 215 -8.45 -3.32 -18.44
N TRP A 216 -8.88 -4.54 -18.77
CA TRP A 216 -10.25 -5.00 -18.56
C TRP A 216 -10.61 -5.05 -17.08
N ALA A 217 -9.76 -5.71 -16.28
CA ALA A 217 -9.93 -5.71 -14.82
C ALA A 217 -9.99 -4.29 -14.24
N GLY A 218 -9.08 -3.40 -14.70
CA GLY A 218 -9.06 -2.01 -14.25
C GLY A 218 -10.33 -1.22 -14.58
N LEU A 219 -10.99 -1.47 -15.71
CA LEU A 219 -12.25 -0.82 -16.08
C LEU A 219 -13.42 -1.33 -15.25
N ILE A 220 -13.48 -2.63 -14.98
CA ILE A 220 -14.50 -3.23 -14.11
C ILE A 220 -14.35 -2.69 -12.69
N ASP A 221 -13.13 -2.72 -12.14
CA ASP A 221 -12.82 -2.21 -10.80
C ASP A 221 -13.17 -0.73 -10.66
N LEU A 222 -12.80 0.08 -11.67
CA LEU A 222 -13.12 1.51 -11.70
C LEU A 222 -14.64 1.76 -11.64
N SER A 223 -15.41 0.98 -12.43
CA SER A 223 -16.88 1.05 -12.43
C SER A 223 -17.46 0.67 -11.05
N GLY A 224 -16.90 -0.36 -10.43
CA GLY A 224 -17.26 -0.79 -9.07
C GLY A 224 -16.98 0.29 -8.02
N VAL A 225 -15.81 0.94 -8.09
CA VAL A 225 -15.46 2.03 -7.15
C VAL A 225 -16.34 3.27 -7.35
N ILE A 226 -16.64 3.65 -8.60
CA ILE A 226 -17.61 4.73 -8.89
C ILE A 226 -18.98 4.40 -8.28
N TRP A 227 -19.44 3.15 -8.45
CA TRP A 227 -20.69 2.71 -7.84
C TRP A 227 -20.65 2.79 -6.32
N LEU A 228 -19.57 2.32 -5.68
CA LEU A 228 -19.36 2.42 -4.24
C LEU A 228 -19.39 3.87 -3.75
N GLN A 229 -18.73 4.80 -4.46
CA GLN A 229 -18.73 6.22 -4.10
C GLN A 229 -20.13 6.83 -4.16
N LYS A 230 -20.92 6.51 -5.21
CA LYS A 230 -22.30 7.00 -5.36
C LYS A 230 -23.27 6.43 -4.33
N ARG A 231 -22.96 5.30 -3.70
CA ARG A 231 -23.78 4.64 -2.67
C ARG A 231 -23.34 4.98 -1.24
N ALA A 232 -22.27 5.73 -1.07
CA ALA A 232 -21.80 6.16 0.25
C ALA A 232 -22.81 7.15 0.87
N LYS A 233 -23.18 6.90 2.13
CA LYS A 233 -23.91 7.84 2.99
C LYS A 233 -23.14 7.93 4.30
N LEU A 234 -22.58 9.08 4.60
CA LEU A 234 -21.87 9.34 5.85
C LEU A 234 -22.83 10.00 6.81
N PRO A 235 -23.19 9.37 7.96
CA PRO A 235 -24.08 9.98 8.94
C PRO A 235 -23.35 11.11 9.68
N ILE A 236 -24.07 12.18 9.96
CA ILE A 236 -23.67 13.16 10.99
C ILE A 236 -24.34 12.72 12.28
N ILE A 237 -23.54 12.24 13.24
CA ILE A 237 -24.04 11.71 14.52
C ILE A 237 -24.08 12.88 15.51
N LYS A 238 -25.24 13.04 16.17
CA LYS A 238 -25.43 13.90 17.34
C LYS A 238 -25.92 13.01 18.47
N GLU A 239 -25.19 12.98 19.58
CA GLU A 239 -25.68 12.34 20.81
C GLU A 239 -26.85 13.16 21.35
N VAL A 240 -27.89 12.46 21.78
CA VAL A 240 -29.05 13.05 22.44
C VAL A 240 -28.86 12.81 23.92
N GLU A 241 -28.58 13.88 24.66
CA GLU A 241 -28.57 13.83 26.13
C GLU A 241 -30.03 13.74 26.61
N VAL A 242 -30.28 12.88 27.57
CA VAL A 242 -31.58 12.77 28.26
C VAL A 242 -31.49 13.73 29.44
N ASP A 243 -32.32 14.78 29.43
CA ASP A 243 -32.48 15.75 30.53
C ASP A 243 -32.97 15.07 31.83
#